data_b8e88bb9f814f4c9fa632f2e1dca6625
#
_entry.id   b8e88bb9f814f4c9fa632f2e1dca6625
#
_cell.length_a   1.000
_cell.length_b   1.000
_cell.length_c   1.000
_cell.angle_alpha   90.00
_cell.angle_beta   90.00
_cell.angle_gamma   90.00
#
_symmetry.space_group_name_H-M   'P 1'
#
loop_
_entity.id
_entity.type
_entity.pdbx_description
1 polymer ?
#
loop_
_entity_poly.entity_id
_entity_poly.type
_entity_poly.pdbx_seq_one_letter_code
_entity_poly.pdbx_strand_id
1 'polypeptide(L)'
;MDLHLYRHLWGVGPANDAVLGAIAGEGLYTGIETGLPAEAEEGAFRDLLARHRLCYLAMAFTGGADPAAHLASLRADLVRARRLGAVLVNVHSGSDAWDQRTAAAFLRDAVAAGRDSGLAVVHETHRGRILFHPRLSAELCEQVPGLELCADFSHFAVVCERHPADSELAALLPRVRHLHARVGHPEGPQVNDPRAPEHRDSVAAHERWWDAIWAAQRAAGQAVTTLTPEFGPPGYLQTLPYTGQPVADLAAVCAWQARRQRERFTARG
;
A
#
# COMPACT_ATOMS: atom_id res chain seq x y z
N MET A 1 18.85 -2.01 8.46
CA MET A 1 17.40 -1.87 8.24
C MET A 1 16.85 -3.19 7.70
N ASP A 2 15.80 -3.73 8.30
CA ASP A 2 15.20 -5.00 7.91
C ASP A 2 14.01 -4.77 6.97
N LEU A 3 13.81 -5.67 6.00
CA LEU A 3 12.67 -5.65 5.09
C LEU A 3 11.62 -6.67 5.53
N HIS A 4 10.43 -6.19 5.90
CA HIS A 4 9.27 -7.03 6.18
C HIS A 4 8.31 -7.02 4.98
N LEU A 5 8.04 -8.21 4.45
CA LEU A 5 7.14 -8.41 3.32
C LEU A 5 5.75 -8.82 3.80
N TYR A 6 4.72 -8.22 3.22
CA TYR A 6 3.32 -8.55 3.53
C TYR A 6 2.62 -9.12 2.30
N ARG A 7 1.74 -10.11 2.51
CA ARG A 7 0.90 -10.64 1.45
C ARG A 7 -0.46 -9.96 1.49
N HIS A 8 -0.78 -9.23 0.44
CA HIS A 8 -2.12 -8.67 0.29
C HIS A 8 -3.14 -9.79 0.05
N LEU A 9 -4.31 -9.73 0.71
CA LEU A 9 -5.34 -10.75 0.52
C LEU A 9 -6.31 -10.44 -0.62
N TRP A 10 -6.23 -9.28 -1.24
CA TRP A 10 -7.03 -8.93 -2.41
C TRP A 10 -6.74 -9.89 -3.58
N GLY A 11 -7.79 -10.62 -4.02
CA GLY A 11 -7.67 -11.66 -5.04
C GLY A 11 -7.14 -13.01 -4.55
N VAL A 12 -6.91 -13.17 -3.23
CA VAL A 12 -6.51 -14.46 -2.64
C VAL A 12 -7.71 -15.17 -2.02
N GLY A 13 -8.55 -14.41 -1.32
CA GLY A 13 -9.74 -14.91 -0.63
C GLY A 13 -9.80 -14.46 0.83
N PRO A 14 -10.80 -14.92 1.59
CA PRO A 14 -10.96 -14.55 2.98
C PRO A 14 -9.82 -15.08 3.84
N ALA A 15 -9.50 -14.35 4.91
CA ALA A 15 -8.54 -14.80 5.91
C ALA A 15 -9.08 -16.02 6.68
N ASN A 16 -8.69 -17.20 6.26
CA ASN A 16 -9.02 -18.48 6.92
C ASN A 16 -7.76 -19.32 7.17
N ASP A 17 -7.91 -20.43 7.86
CA ASP A 17 -6.80 -21.28 8.29
C ASP A 17 -5.97 -21.79 7.11
N ALA A 18 -6.62 -22.20 6.01
CA ALA A 18 -5.94 -22.71 4.83
C ALA A 18 -5.14 -21.60 4.10
N VAL A 19 -5.73 -20.42 3.92
CA VAL A 19 -5.08 -19.28 3.27
C VAL A 19 -3.89 -18.78 4.09
N LEU A 20 -4.08 -18.54 5.39
CA LEU A 20 -2.99 -18.03 6.25
C LEU A 20 -1.91 -19.09 6.46
N GLY A 21 -2.27 -20.36 6.58
CA GLY A 21 -1.32 -21.47 6.64
C GLY A 21 -0.45 -21.59 5.38
N ALA A 22 -1.04 -21.43 4.20
CA ALA A 22 -0.29 -21.42 2.94
C ALA A 22 0.69 -20.23 2.89
N ILE A 23 0.25 -19.02 3.24
CA ILE A 23 1.11 -17.82 3.28
C ILE A 23 2.27 -17.99 4.26
N ALA A 24 2.00 -18.47 5.46
CA ALA A 24 3.04 -18.75 6.46
C ALA A 24 4.02 -19.84 5.99
N GLY A 25 3.51 -20.89 5.34
CA GLY A 25 4.31 -22.00 4.79
C GLY A 25 5.27 -21.58 3.68
N GLU A 26 5.00 -20.50 2.95
CA GLU A 26 5.92 -19.96 1.95
C GLU A 26 7.24 -19.43 2.57
N GLY A 27 7.25 -19.04 3.86
CA GLY A 27 8.42 -18.45 4.53
C GLY A 27 8.91 -17.14 3.90
N LEU A 28 8.08 -16.55 3.04
CA LEU A 28 8.38 -15.35 2.28
C LEU A 28 7.86 -14.09 2.97
N TYR A 29 6.72 -14.19 3.64
CA TYR A 29 5.99 -13.06 4.20
C TYR A 29 6.08 -13.01 5.73
N THR A 30 6.26 -11.81 6.26
CA THR A 30 6.21 -11.52 7.71
C THR A 30 4.77 -11.45 8.20
N GLY A 31 3.84 -11.11 7.31
CA GLY A 31 2.45 -10.92 7.66
C GLY A 31 1.54 -10.77 6.45
N ILE A 32 0.32 -10.37 6.71
CA ILE A 32 -0.69 -10.07 5.70
C ILE A 32 -1.09 -8.61 5.75
N GLU A 33 -1.54 -8.10 4.59
CA GLU A 33 -2.21 -6.83 4.46
C GLU A 33 -3.63 -7.03 3.94
N THR A 34 -4.62 -6.51 4.66
CA THR A 34 -6.02 -6.61 4.24
C THR A 34 -6.90 -5.61 5.01
N GLY A 35 -8.12 -5.37 4.51
CA GLY A 35 -9.14 -4.61 5.24
C GLY A 35 -9.48 -5.21 6.59
N LEU A 36 -10.19 -4.45 7.43
CA LEU A 36 -10.65 -4.94 8.71
C LEU A 36 -11.74 -6.02 8.48
N PRO A 37 -11.68 -7.16 9.19
CA PRO A 37 -12.73 -8.18 9.13
C PRO A 37 -14.06 -7.63 9.65
N ALA A 38 -15.17 -8.33 9.45
CA ALA A 38 -16.43 -8.00 10.14
C ALA A 38 -16.24 -8.06 11.66
N GLU A 39 -16.92 -7.21 12.42
CA GLU A 39 -16.74 -7.14 13.89
C GLU A 39 -16.95 -8.48 14.57
N ALA A 40 -17.92 -9.25 14.11
CA ALA A 40 -18.19 -10.59 14.64
C ALA A 40 -17.05 -11.60 14.40
N GLU A 41 -16.16 -11.32 13.44
CA GLU A 41 -15.05 -12.20 13.04
C GLU A 41 -13.71 -11.79 13.67
N GLU A 42 -13.63 -10.65 14.36
CA GLU A 42 -12.37 -10.10 14.86
C GLU A 42 -11.62 -11.04 15.82
N GLY A 43 -12.35 -11.76 16.68
CA GLY A 43 -11.74 -12.75 17.57
C GLY A 43 -11.09 -13.89 16.81
N ALA A 44 -11.84 -14.50 15.90
CA ALA A 44 -11.34 -15.60 15.07
C ALA A 44 -10.16 -15.16 14.18
N PHE A 45 -10.21 -13.95 13.64
CA PHE A 45 -9.13 -13.38 12.83
C PHE A 45 -7.84 -13.22 13.63
N ARG A 46 -7.89 -12.69 14.85
CA ARG A 46 -6.72 -12.59 15.74
C ARG A 46 -6.12 -13.96 16.08
N ASP A 47 -6.98 -14.94 16.38
CA ASP A 47 -6.56 -16.29 16.71
C ASP A 47 -5.85 -16.96 15.52
N LEU A 48 -6.33 -16.73 14.31
CA LEU A 48 -5.67 -17.19 13.07
C LEU A 48 -4.30 -16.54 12.87
N LEU A 49 -4.19 -15.22 13.04
CA LEU A 49 -2.90 -14.52 12.93
C LEU A 49 -1.89 -15.06 13.95
N ALA A 50 -2.31 -15.24 15.19
CA ALA A 50 -1.46 -15.78 16.27
C ALA A 50 -1.02 -17.21 15.97
N ARG A 51 -1.93 -18.08 15.51
CA ARG A 51 -1.66 -19.48 15.13
C ARG A 51 -0.59 -19.58 14.05
N HIS A 52 -0.70 -18.75 13.02
CA HIS A 52 0.23 -18.77 11.88
C HIS A 52 1.43 -17.82 12.06
N ARG A 53 1.52 -17.11 13.21
CA ARG A 53 2.60 -16.15 13.52
C ARG A 53 2.77 -15.07 12.45
N LEU A 54 1.65 -14.59 11.91
CA LEU A 54 1.63 -13.53 10.91
C LEU A 54 1.29 -12.19 11.55
N CYS A 55 2.07 -11.15 11.21
CA CYS A 55 1.74 -9.77 11.54
C CYS A 55 0.57 -9.28 10.69
N TYR A 56 -0.14 -8.29 11.19
CA TYR A 56 -1.26 -7.68 10.48
C TYR A 56 -0.98 -6.21 10.14
N LEU A 57 -1.03 -5.89 8.86
CA LEU A 57 -1.10 -4.54 8.33
C LEU A 57 -2.56 -4.29 7.92
N ALA A 58 -3.21 -3.34 8.59
CA ALA A 58 -4.61 -3.05 8.34
C ALA A 58 -4.76 -2.05 7.17
N MET A 59 -5.74 -2.27 6.31
CA MET A 59 -6.19 -1.28 5.34
C MET A 59 -7.48 -0.63 5.83
N ALA A 60 -7.52 0.69 5.85
CA ALA A 60 -8.68 1.48 6.20
C ALA A 60 -9.13 2.33 4.99
N PHE A 61 -10.42 2.32 4.70
CA PHE A 61 -11.00 3.05 3.58
C PHE A 61 -11.93 4.13 4.11
N THR A 62 -11.45 5.38 4.17
CA THR A 62 -12.32 6.44 4.67
C THR A 62 -13.54 6.65 3.77
N GLY A 63 -14.69 6.86 4.36
CA GLY A 63 -15.95 7.01 3.64
C GLY A 63 -16.95 7.90 4.38
N GLY A 64 -17.92 8.40 3.63
CA GLY A 64 -18.99 9.26 4.13
C GLY A 64 -19.40 10.33 3.15
N ALA A 65 -20.36 11.17 3.54
CA ALA A 65 -20.90 12.22 2.68
C ALA A 65 -19.98 13.48 2.63
N ASP A 66 -19.14 13.66 3.63
CA ASP A 66 -18.32 14.85 3.80
C ASP A 66 -17.00 14.52 4.56
N PRO A 67 -16.06 15.46 4.65
CA PRO A 67 -14.78 15.23 5.34
C PRO A 67 -14.92 14.84 6.82
N ALA A 68 -15.94 15.32 7.52
CA ALA A 68 -16.16 14.97 8.93
C ALA A 68 -16.60 13.51 9.07
N ALA A 69 -17.47 13.03 8.19
CA ALA A 69 -17.89 11.63 8.14
C ALA A 69 -16.69 10.71 7.78
N HIS A 70 -15.85 11.10 6.82
CA HIS A 70 -14.61 10.39 6.51
C HIS A 70 -13.66 10.31 7.71
N LEU A 71 -13.52 11.39 8.48
CA LEU A 71 -12.69 11.39 9.69
C LEU A 71 -13.30 10.50 10.79
N ALA A 72 -14.60 10.51 10.93
CA ALA A 72 -15.30 9.64 11.89
C ALA A 72 -15.11 8.15 11.55
N SER A 73 -15.22 7.79 10.26
CA SER A 73 -14.95 6.42 9.81
C SER A 73 -13.51 6.01 10.09
N LEU A 74 -12.53 6.88 9.80
CA LEU A 74 -11.13 6.60 10.12
C LEU A 74 -10.91 6.34 11.61
N ARG A 75 -11.46 7.19 12.48
CA ARG A 75 -11.32 7.01 13.94
C ARG A 75 -11.89 5.68 14.42
N ALA A 76 -13.05 5.28 13.90
CA ALA A 76 -13.66 3.98 14.19
C ALA A 76 -12.74 2.82 13.76
N ASP A 77 -12.20 2.90 12.54
CA ASP A 77 -11.29 1.90 11.99
C ASP A 77 -9.98 1.81 12.79
N LEU A 78 -9.41 2.94 13.23
CA LEU A 78 -8.19 2.96 14.06
C LEU A 78 -8.42 2.25 15.43
N VAL A 79 -9.57 2.46 16.06
CA VAL A 79 -9.92 1.74 17.32
C VAL A 79 -9.95 0.23 17.07
N ARG A 80 -10.57 -0.21 15.97
CA ARG A 80 -10.64 -1.62 15.56
C ARG A 80 -9.27 -2.20 15.22
N ALA A 81 -8.49 -1.49 14.40
CA ALA A 81 -7.13 -1.89 14.00
C ALA A 81 -6.23 -2.11 15.23
N ARG A 82 -6.32 -1.21 16.23
CA ARG A 82 -5.59 -1.36 17.50
C ARG A 82 -6.02 -2.62 18.25
N ARG A 83 -7.33 -2.88 18.36
CA ARG A 83 -7.87 -4.08 19.01
C ARG A 83 -7.43 -5.36 18.30
N LEU A 84 -7.27 -5.31 16.99
CA LEU A 84 -6.79 -6.41 16.15
C LEU A 84 -5.27 -6.60 16.21
N GLY A 85 -4.52 -5.69 16.83
CA GLY A 85 -3.07 -5.77 16.93
C GLY A 85 -2.34 -5.40 15.63
N ALA A 86 -2.94 -4.53 14.82
CA ALA A 86 -2.29 -4.04 13.60
C ALA A 86 -0.95 -3.36 13.92
N VAL A 87 0.09 -3.70 13.17
CA VAL A 87 1.42 -3.09 13.33
C VAL A 87 1.55 -1.79 12.54
N LEU A 88 0.72 -1.60 11.53
CA LEU A 88 0.62 -0.41 10.70
C LEU A 88 -0.79 -0.36 10.10
N VAL A 89 -1.29 0.86 9.87
CA VAL A 89 -2.56 1.09 9.17
C VAL A 89 -2.30 1.88 7.90
N ASN A 90 -2.62 1.30 6.74
CA ASN A 90 -2.62 1.97 5.45
C ASN A 90 -4.00 2.54 5.17
N VAL A 91 -4.10 3.84 4.89
CA VAL A 91 -5.37 4.56 4.77
C VAL A 91 -5.60 5.07 3.35
N HIS A 92 -6.69 4.63 2.73
CA HIS A 92 -7.22 5.26 1.51
C HIS A 92 -8.03 6.50 1.90
N SER A 93 -7.40 7.66 1.82
CA SER A 93 -7.87 8.91 2.42
C SER A 93 -8.71 9.76 1.49
N GLY A 94 -9.92 10.11 1.92
CA GLY A 94 -10.79 11.11 1.29
C GLY A 94 -11.13 10.84 -0.17
N SER A 95 -11.25 11.91 -0.95
CA SER A 95 -11.61 11.87 -2.38
C SER A 95 -10.76 12.87 -3.17
N ASP A 96 -10.41 12.52 -4.41
CA ASP A 96 -9.76 13.38 -5.39
C ASP A 96 -10.63 14.55 -5.87
N ALA A 97 -11.93 14.48 -5.60
CA ALA A 97 -12.88 15.57 -5.87
C ALA A 97 -12.78 16.73 -4.84
N TRP A 98 -12.05 16.56 -3.75
CA TRP A 98 -11.91 17.64 -2.75
C TRP A 98 -10.87 18.67 -3.19
N ASP A 99 -11.18 19.94 -2.93
CA ASP A 99 -10.18 20.98 -3.09
C ASP A 99 -9.00 20.79 -2.12
N GLN A 100 -7.89 21.41 -2.46
CA GLN A 100 -6.62 21.26 -1.71
C GLN A 100 -6.75 21.73 -0.25
N ARG A 101 -7.54 22.76 0.04
CA ARG A 101 -7.74 23.29 1.40
C ARG A 101 -8.49 22.26 2.26
N THR A 102 -9.55 21.69 1.73
CA THR A 102 -10.34 20.62 2.36
C THR A 102 -9.47 19.37 2.57
N ALA A 103 -8.70 18.98 1.55
CA ALA A 103 -7.79 17.85 1.62
C ALA A 103 -6.72 18.03 2.72
N ALA A 104 -6.08 19.21 2.78
CA ALA A 104 -5.07 19.53 3.80
C ALA A 104 -5.67 19.57 5.22
N ALA A 105 -6.87 20.12 5.38
CA ALA A 105 -7.56 20.12 6.66
C ALA A 105 -7.85 18.70 7.16
N PHE A 106 -8.46 17.88 6.30
CA PHE A 106 -8.72 16.47 6.61
C PHE A 106 -7.45 15.71 6.98
N LEU A 107 -6.37 15.85 6.19
CA LEU A 107 -5.13 15.12 6.47
C LEU A 107 -4.48 15.55 7.80
N ARG A 108 -4.56 16.84 8.19
CA ARG A 108 -4.10 17.27 9.53
C ARG A 108 -4.87 16.56 10.64
N ASP A 109 -6.19 16.48 10.52
CA ASP A 109 -7.04 15.80 11.50
C ASP A 109 -6.83 14.28 11.49
N ALA A 110 -6.59 13.68 10.31
CA ALA A 110 -6.27 12.26 10.17
C ALA A 110 -4.90 11.91 10.79
N VAL A 111 -3.88 12.74 10.59
CA VAL A 111 -2.56 12.60 11.25
C VAL A 111 -2.70 12.71 12.77
N ALA A 112 -3.51 13.64 13.27
CA ALA A 112 -3.79 13.75 14.70
C ALA A 112 -4.50 12.49 15.24
N ALA A 113 -5.54 12.02 14.55
CA ALA A 113 -6.24 10.78 14.91
C ALA A 113 -5.31 9.55 14.93
N GLY A 114 -4.41 9.44 13.96
CA GLY A 114 -3.37 8.40 13.93
C GLY A 114 -2.48 8.47 15.16
N ARG A 115 -1.97 9.64 15.50
CA ARG A 115 -1.14 9.85 16.70
C ARG A 115 -1.88 9.49 17.98
N ASP A 116 -3.13 9.93 18.12
CA ASP A 116 -3.97 9.66 19.30
C ASP A 116 -4.28 8.17 19.44
N SER A 117 -4.36 7.43 18.34
CA SER A 117 -4.57 5.98 18.36
C SER A 117 -3.35 5.20 18.87
N GLY A 118 -2.16 5.78 18.85
CA GLY A 118 -0.89 5.12 19.17
C GLY A 118 -0.44 4.10 18.11
N LEU A 119 -1.04 4.10 16.92
CA LEU A 119 -0.69 3.25 15.79
C LEU A 119 0.22 4.01 14.81
N ALA A 120 1.08 3.29 14.12
CA ALA A 120 1.71 3.81 12.89
C ALA A 120 0.62 3.87 11.80
N VAL A 121 0.43 5.07 11.22
CA VAL A 121 -0.58 5.31 10.19
C VAL A 121 0.08 5.95 8.99
N VAL A 122 -0.16 5.39 7.81
CA VAL A 122 0.29 5.90 6.52
C VAL A 122 -0.90 6.16 5.62
N HIS A 123 -0.75 7.12 4.71
CA HIS A 123 -1.78 7.50 3.75
C HIS A 123 -1.32 7.12 2.35
N GLU A 124 -2.14 6.36 1.64
CA GLU A 124 -1.76 5.80 0.34
C GLU A 124 -1.84 6.83 -0.77
N THR A 125 -0.82 6.83 -1.62
CA THR A 125 -0.86 7.53 -2.93
C THR A 125 -1.73 6.71 -3.88
N HIS A 126 -2.97 7.14 -4.07
CA HIS A 126 -3.97 6.36 -4.81
C HIS A 126 -4.88 7.25 -5.66
N ARG A 127 -5.12 6.87 -6.92
CA ARG A 127 -6.12 7.50 -7.79
C ARG A 127 -7.52 7.43 -7.17
N GLY A 128 -8.32 8.48 -7.32
CA GLY A 128 -9.63 8.59 -6.68
C GLY A 128 -9.58 8.96 -5.20
N ARG A 129 -8.38 9.21 -4.64
CA ARG A 129 -8.14 9.64 -3.27
C ARG A 129 -7.40 10.97 -3.24
N ILE A 130 -7.25 11.58 -2.06
CA ILE A 130 -6.59 12.90 -1.93
C ILE A 130 -5.18 12.91 -2.54
N LEU A 131 -4.40 11.84 -2.32
CA LEU A 131 -2.99 11.76 -2.74
C LEU A 131 -2.87 11.08 -4.13
N PHE A 132 -3.58 11.57 -5.13
CA PHE A 132 -3.67 10.93 -6.45
C PHE A 132 -2.62 11.42 -7.47
N HIS A 133 -1.99 12.57 -7.24
CA HIS A 133 -1.07 13.18 -8.19
C HIS A 133 0.23 13.63 -7.51
N PRO A 134 1.43 13.40 -8.09
CA PRO A 134 2.71 13.65 -7.41
C PRO A 134 2.87 15.09 -6.92
N ARG A 135 2.58 16.09 -7.77
CA ARG A 135 2.70 17.51 -7.39
C ARG A 135 1.76 17.86 -6.22
N LEU A 136 0.50 17.49 -6.32
CA LEU A 136 -0.46 17.76 -5.24
C LEU A 136 -0.07 17.05 -3.94
N SER A 137 0.38 15.81 -4.03
CA SER A 137 0.85 15.05 -2.87
C SER A 137 2.07 15.70 -2.21
N ALA A 138 3.01 16.25 -2.99
CA ALA A 138 4.15 17.00 -2.47
C ALA A 138 3.70 18.28 -1.73
N GLU A 139 2.82 19.07 -2.34
CA GLU A 139 2.25 20.28 -1.73
C GLU A 139 1.49 19.96 -0.41
N LEU A 140 0.77 18.83 -0.35
CA LEU A 140 0.08 18.40 0.86
C LEU A 140 1.07 17.92 1.94
N CYS A 141 2.16 17.25 1.57
CA CYS A 141 3.21 16.87 2.51
C CYS A 141 3.90 18.10 3.15
N GLU A 142 4.04 19.19 2.40
CA GLU A 142 4.56 20.46 2.94
C GLU A 142 3.56 21.12 3.91
N GLN A 143 2.26 21.08 3.59
CA GLN A 143 1.21 21.71 4.38
C GLN A 143 0.80 20.91 5.62
N VAL A 144 1.11 19.61 5.66
CA VAL A 144 0.71 18.69 6.73
C VAL A 144 1.96 18.03 7.35
N PRO A 145 2.58 18.68 8.34
CA PRO A 145 3.68 18.10 9.08
C PRO A 145 3.29 16.76 9.73
N GLY A 146 4.15 15.75 9.57
CA GLY A 146 3.90 14.41 10.12
C GLY A 146 3.03 13.51 9.25
N LEU A 147 2.61 13.96 8.06
CA LEU A 147 1.99 13.08 7.07
C LEU A 147 3.01 12.03 6.62
N GLU A 148 2.70 10.77 6.84
CA GLU A 148 3.48 9.61 6.39
C GLU A 148 2.74 8.87 5.30
N LEU A 149 3.47 8.29 4.34
CA LEU A 149 2.91 7.75 3.10
C LEU A 149 3.09 6.23 2.98
N CYS A 150 2.07 5.59 2.43
CA CYS A 150 2.22 4.36 1.67
C CYS A 150 2.41 4.74 0.19
N ALA A 151 3.57 4.40 -0.36
CA ALA A 151 3.87 4.75 -1.75
C ALA A 151 3.40 3.65 -2.71
N ASP A 152 2.25 3.88 -3.33
CA ASP A 152 1.82 3.19 -4.55
C ASP A 152 1.94 4.15 -5.73
N PHE A 153 3.13 4.27 -6.28
CA PHE A 153 3.40 5.17 -7.40
C PHE A 153 2.91 4.62 -8.75
N SER A 154 2.35 3.41 -8.77
CA SER A 154 1.68 2.89 -9.96
C SER A 154 0.46 3.74 -10.34
N HIS A 155 -0.21 4.31 -9.32
CA HIS A 155 -1.31 5.25 -9.53
C HIS A 155 -0.86 6.57 -10.13
N PHE A 156 0.33 7.05 -9.78
CA PHE A 156 0.87 8.26 -10.40
C PHE A 156 1.21 8.03 -11.88
N ALA A 157 1.71 6.83 -12.23
CA ALA A 157 2.02 6.53 -13.63
C ALA A 157 0.78 6.64 -14.52
N VAL A 158 -0.36 6.10 -14.10
CA VAL A 158 -1.59 6.16 -14.88
C VAL A 158 -2.26 7.54 -14.83
N VAL A 159 -2.24 8.24 -13.69
CA VAL A 159 -2.85 9.58 -13.60
C VAL A 159 -2.08 10.62 -14.41
N CYS A 160 -0.77 10.49 -14.47
CA CYS A 160 0.07 11.39 -15.27
C CYS A 160 0.21 10.95 -16.72
N GLU A 161 -0.34 9.79 -17.11
CA GLU A 161 -0.15 9.17 -18.44
C GLU A 161 1.34 9.07 -18.86
N ARG A 162 2.21 8.94 -17.85
CA ARG A 162 3.67 8.76 -17.97
C ARG A 162 4.27 8.32 -16.65
N HIS A 163 5.49 7.84 -16.68
CA HIS A 163 6.25 7.68 -15.44
C HIS A 163 6.70 9.07 -14.95
N PRO A 164 6.34 9.48 -13.70
CA PRO A 164 6.85 10.72 -13.11
C PRO A 164 8.38 10.76 -13.11
N ALA A 165 8.95 11.95 -13.30
CA ALA A 165 10.39 12.12 -13.16
C ALA A 165 10.80 11.97 -11.68
N ASP A 166 12.02 11.50 -11.43
CA ASP A 166 12.52 11.30 -10.05
C ASP A 166 12.46 12.59 -9.23
N SER A 167 12.67 13.76 -9.86
CA SER A 167 12.55 15.09 -9.23
C SER A 167 11.13 15.42 -8.77
N GLU A 168 10.09 14.89 -9.42
CA GLU A 168 8.69 15.11 -9.03
C GLU A 168 8.32 14.32 -7.76
N LEU A 169 9.05 13.25 -7.47
CA LEU A 169 8.83 12.39 -6.32
C LEU A 169 9.75 12.72 -5.13
N ALA A 170 10.81 13.51 -5.34
CA ALA A 170 11.87 13.74 -4.36
C ALA A 170 11.34 14.20 -2.99
N ALA A 171 10.33 15.10 -2.96
CA ALA A 171 9.72 15.59 -1.73
C ALA A 171 8.90 14.52 -0.97
N LEU A 172 8.46 13.46 -1.66
CA LEU A 172 7.66 12.39 -1.09
C LEU A 172 8.52 11.31 -0.43
N LEU A 173 9.71 11.03 -0.96
CA LEU A 173 10.55 9.90 -0.55
C LEU A 173 10.81 9.86 0.96
N PRO A 174 11.14 10.97 1.66
CA PRO A 174 11.39 10.96 3.10
C PRO A 174 10.12 10.69 3.94
N ARG A 175 8.94 10.81 3.33
CA ARG A 175 7.65 10.61 3.99
C ARG A 175 7.15 9.17 3.92
N VAL A 176 7.77 8.34 3.08
CA VAL A 176 7.33 6.96 2.86
C VAL A 176 7.74 6.06 4.02
N ARG A 177 6.78 5.27 4.54
CA ARG A 177 6.99 4.24 5.55
C ARG A 177 6.60 2.86 5.07
N HIS A 178 5.70 2.78 4.09
CA HIS A 178 5.24 1.54 3.50
C HIS A 178 5.28 1.63 1.97
N LEU A 179 5.53 0.50 1.31
CA LEU A 179 5.58 0.40 -0.13
C LEU A 179 4.53 -0.57 -0.65
N HIS A 180 3.68 -0.14 -1.56
CA HIS A 180 2.97 -1.02 -2.46
C HIS A 180 3.81 -1.19 -3.73
N ALA A 181 4.42 -2.38 -3.87
CA ALA A 181 5.32 -2.66 -4.98
C ALA A 181 4.57 -3.19 -6.20
N ARG A 182 3.53 -2.47 -6.62
CA ARG A 182 2.83 -2.68 -7.88
C ARG A 182 3.53 -1.89 -8.98
N VAL A 183 3.59 -2.45 -10.18
CA VAL A 183 4.15 -1.78 -11.35
C VAL A 183 3.01 -1.27 -12.22
N GLY A 184 2.88 0.04 -12.32
CA GLY A 184 1.95 0.72 -13.22
C GLY A 184 2.62 1.11 -14.53
N HIS A 185 1.80 1.52 -15.50
CA HIS A 185 2.22 2.05 -16.77
C HIS A 185 1.30 3.21 -17.19
N PRO A 186 1.65 3.99 -18.25
CA PRO A 186 0.85 5.16 -18.63
C PRO A 186 -0.64 4.88 -18.87
N GLU A 187 -0.97 3.69 -19.36
CA GLU A 187 -2.34 3.30 -19.70
C GLU A 187 -3.08 2.53 -18.58
N GLY A 188 -2.43 2.29 -17.45
CA GLY A 188 -3.06 1.54 -16.36
C GLY A 188 -2.23 1.46 -15.08
N PRO A 189 -2.91 1.26 -13.92
CA PRO A 189 -2.23 1.20 -12.63
C PRO A 189 -1.47 -0.12 -12.41
N GLN A 190 -1.62 -1.09 -13.32
CA GLN A 190 -0.98 -2.40 -13.19
C GLN A 190 -0.64 -2.99 -14.55
N VAL A 191 0.63 -3.37 -14.71
CA VAL A 191 1.03 -4.24 -15.82
C VAL A 191 0.48 -5.66 -15.58
N ASN A 192 0.17 -6.41 -16.63
CA ASN A 192 -0.37 -7.76 -16.51
C ASN A 192 0.64 -8.74 -15.91
N ASP A 193 1.90 -8.67 -16.35
CA ASP A 193 3.00 -9.48 -15.81
C ASP A 193 4.31 -8.67 -15.87
N PRO A 194 4.87 -8.26 -14.72
CA PRO A 194 6.10 -7.47 -14.68
C PRO A 194 7.34 -8.22 -15.18
N ARG A 195 7.24 -9.53 -15.42
CA ARG A 195 8.32 -10.36 -15.97
C ARG A 195 8.41 -10.25 -17.50
N ALA A 196 7.34 -9.79 -18.13
CA ALA A 196 7.27 -9.66 -19.56
C ALA A 196 8.20 -8.53 -20.07
N PRO A 197 8.97 -8.76 -21.17
CA PRO A 197 9.99 -7.83 -21.61
C PRO A 197 9.45 -6.47 -22.03
N GLU A 198 8.21 -6.39 -22.47
CA GLU A 198 7.51 -5.14 -22.83
C GLU A 198 7.30 -4.19 -21.65
N HIS A 199 7.33 -4.70 -20.44
CA HIS A 199 7.16 -3.91 -19.20
C HIS A 199 8.48 -3.51 -18.53
N ARG A 200 9.63 -3.83 -19.18
CA ARG A 200 10.97 -3.58 -18.61
C ARG A 200 11.16 -2.14 -18.15
N ASP A 201 10.74 -1.17 -18.93
CA ASP A 201 10.94 0.25 -18.63
C ASP A 201 10.07 0.69 -17.44
N SER A 202 8.82 0.20 -17.37
CA SER A 202 7.94 0.43 -16.23
C SER A 202 8.51 -0.18 -14.95
N VAL A 203 8.97 -1.42 -15.01
CA VAL A 203 9.63 -2.08 -13.87
C VAL A 203 10.85 -1.29 -13.42
N ALA A 204 11.72 -0.89 -14.35
CA ALA A 204 12.94 -0.13 -14.05
C ALA A 204 12.64 1.23 -13.40
N ALA A 205 11.58 1.93 -13.83
CA ALA A 205 11.15 3.19 -13.23
C ALA A 205 10.73 2.99 -11.77
N HIS A 206 9.84 2.03 -11.50
CA HIS A 206 9.37 1.74 -10.16
C HIS A 206 10.51 1.28 -9.24
N GLU A 207 11.39 0.43 -9.72
CA GLU A 207 12.54 -0.04 -8.95
C GLU A 207 13.51 1.07 -8.58
N ARG A 208 13.72 2.07 -9.42
CA ARG A 208 14.51 3.26 -9.07
C ARG A 208 13.87 4.05 -7.93
N TRP A 209 12.54 4.21 -7.97
CA TRP A 209 11.81 4.92 -6.92
C TRP A 209 11.85 4.18 -5.59
N TRP A 210 11.66 2.86 -5.58
CA TRP A 210 11.77 2.05 -4.36
C TRP A 210 13.19 2.07 -3.79
N ASP A 211 14.22 1.99 -4.64
CA ASP A 211 15.62 2.14 -4.21
C ASP A 211 15.86 3.50 -3.53
N ALA A 212 15.34 4.58 -4.12
CA ALA A 212 15.46 5.93 -3.56
C ALA A 212 14.71 6.07 -2.21
N ILE A 213 13.53 5.44 -2.07
CA ILE A 213 12.80 5.38 -0.79
C ILE A 213 13.63 4.64 0.26
N TRP A 214 14.16 3.46 -0.06
CA TRP A 214 15.01 2.72 0.89
C TRP A 214 16.28 3.48 1.26
N ALA A 215 16.88 4.21 0.34
CA ALA A 215 18.02 5.07 0.63
C ALA A 215 17.65 6.19 1.62
N ALA A 216 16.50 6.86 1.41
CA ALA A 216 15.99 7.89 2.32
C ALA A 216 15.67 7.32 3.72
N GLN A 217 15.06 6.15 3.79
CA GLN A 217 14.74 5.47 5.05
C GLN A 217 16.01 5.06 5.82
N ARG A 218 17.03 4.54 5.14
CA ARG A 218 18.33 4.23 5.76
C ARG A 218 19.03 5.50 6.29
N ALA A 219 19.01 6.57 5.49
CA ALA A 219 19.59 7.86 5.90
C ALA A 219 18.88 8.45 7.13
N ALA A 220 17.57 8.19 7.28
CA ALA A 220 16.78 8.57 8.45
C ALA A 220 16.96 7.61 9.65
N GLY A 221 17.78 6.57 9.55
CA GLY A 221 18.03 5.62 10.62
C GLY A 221 16.86 4.68 10.92
N GLN A 222 15.97 4.44 9.97
CA GLN A 222 14.86 3.50 10.16
C GLN A 222 15.40 2.07 10.37
N ALA A 223 14.88 1.37 11.38
CA ALA A 223 15.26 0.00 11.66
C ALA A 223 14.55 -1.01 10.76
N VAL A 224 13.32 -0.70 10.33
CA VAL A 224 12.47 -1.60 9.53
C VAL A 224 11.82 -0.82 8.40
N THR A 225 11.73 -1.45 7.23
CA THR A 225 10.87 -1.03 6.11
C THR A 225 9.88 -2.12 5.80
N THR A 226 8.71 -1.76 5.27
CA THR A 226 7.64 -2.69 4.94
C THR A 226 7.25 -2.57 3.47
N LEU A 227 6.94 -3.71 2.83
CA LEU A 227 6.56 -3.76 1.43
C LEU A 227 5.49 -4.83 1.19
N THR A 228 4.49 -4.47 0.40
CA THR A 228 3.47 -5.38 -0.12
C THR A 228 3.55 -5.42 -1.66
N PRO A 229 3.78 -6.59 -2.29
CA PRO A 229 3.65 -6.73 -3.74
C PRO A 229 2.17 -6.76 -4.11
N GLU A 230 1.55 -5.61 -4.20
CA GLU A 230 0.10 -5.47 -4.32
C GLU A 230 -0.36 -5.53 -5.77
N PHE A 231 -0.21 -6.67 -6.44
CA PHE A 231 -0.92 -6.91 -7.71
C PHE A 231 -2.35 -7.38 -7.43
N GLY A 232 -3.32 -6.75 -8.11
CA GLY A 232 -4.76 -7.02 -7.93
C GLY A 232 -5.33 -8.02 -8.94
N PRO A 233 -6.51 -8.61 -8.62
CA PRO A 233 -7.22 -9.55 -9.48
C PRO A 233 -7.84 -8.87 -10.71
N PRO A 234 -8.62 -9.60 -11.54
CA PRO A 234 -9.39 -9.03 -12.66
C PRO A 234 -10.14 -7.75 -12.30
N GLY A 235 -10.03 -6.75 -13.17
CA GLY A 235 -10.35 -5.34 -12.91
C GLY A 235 -9.07 -4.50 -12.87
N TYR A 236 -7.99 -5.02 -12.30
CA TYR A 236 -6.61 -4.53 -12.44
C TYR A 236 -5.79 -5.47 -13.32
N LEU A 237 -5.83 -6.77 -13.06
CA LEU A 237 -5.26 -7.77 -13.96
C LEU A 237 -6.13 -7.89 -15.21
N GLN A 238 -5.51 -7.76 -16.37
CA GLN A 238 -6.18 -7.91 -17.66
C GLN A 238 -6.70 -9.34 -17.86
N THR A 239 -7.79 -9.45 -18.60
CA THR A 239 -8.40 -10.72 -18.96
C THR A 239 -8.57 -10.85 -20.47
N LEU A 240 -8.60 -12.07 -20.97
CA LEU A 240 -8.93 -12.35 -22.36
C LEU A 240 -10.39 -11.96 -22.64
N PRO A 241 -10.66 -11.30 -23.76
CA PRO A 241 -12.04 -11.01 -24.18
C PRO A 241 -12.89 -12.27 -24.24
N TYR A 242 -14.20 -12.11 -24.03
CA TYR A 242 -15.25 -13.14 -24.05
C TYR A 242 -15.15 -14.20 -22.97
N THR A 243 -13.94 -14.67 -22.62
CA THR A 243 -13.76 -15.75 -21.62
C THR A 243 -13.57 -15.20 -20.21
N GLY A 244 -13.08 -13.96 -20.06
CA GLY A 244 -12.72 -13.39 -18.78
C GLY A 244 -11.50 -14.08 -18.10
N GLN A 245 -10.80 -14.95 -18.83
CA GLN A 245 -9.63 -15.66 -18.29
C GLN A 245 -8.49 -14.64 -18.01
N PRO A 246 -7.92 -14.62 -16.80
CA PRO A 246 -6.75 -13.80 -16.50
C PRO A 246 -5.56 -14.13 -17.41
N VAL A 247 -4.84 -13.11 -17.87
CA VAL A 247 -3.68 -13.27 -18.76
C VAL A 247 -2.40 -13.66 -18.03
N ALA A 248 -2.41 -13.62 -16.69
CA ALA A 248 -1.27 -14.03 -15.85
C ALA A 248 -1.76 -14.66 -14.54
N ASP A 249 -0.89 -15.42 -13.89
CA ASP A 249 -1.12 -15.99 -12.57
C ASP A 249 -0.77 -14.93 -11.50
N LEU A 250 -1.79 -14.40 -10.85
CA LEU A 250 -1.65 -13.35 -9.82
C LEU A 250 -0.76 -13.79 -8.64
N ALA A 251 -0.89 -15.03 -8.19
CA ALA A 251 -0.12 -15.53 -7.06
C ALA A 251 1.37 -15.64 -7.43
N ALA A 252 1.65 -16.17 -8.63
CA ALA A 252 3.01 -16.26 -9.15
C ALA A 252 3.66 -14.88 -9.37
N VAL A 253 2.90 -13.89 -9.85
CA VAL A 253 3.34 -12.49 -10.02
C VAL A 253 3.70 -11.87 -8.67
N CYS A 254 2.82 -11.98 -7.66
CA CYS A 254 3.08 -11.44 -6.33
C CYS A 254 4.29 -12.11 -5.65
N ALA A 255 4.41 -13.43 -5.74
CA ALA A 255 5.53 -14.16 -5.16
C ALA A 255 6.87 -13.82 -5.85
N TRP A 256 6.86 -13.66 -7.17
CA TRP A 256 8.03 -13.21 -7.93
C TRP A 256 8.45 -11.80 -7.50
N GLN A 257 7.50 -10.88 -7.42
CA GLN A 257 7.77 -9.50 -7.02
C GLN A 257 8.34 -9.42 -5.59
N ALA A 258 7.77 -10.19 -4.66
CA ALA A 258 8.28 -10.26 -3.30
C ALA A 258 9.73 -10.75 -3.22
N ARG A 259 10.05 -11.86 -3.93
CA ARG A 259 11.43 -12.40 -3.98
C ARG A 259 12.39 -11.41 -4.62
N ARG A 260 12.01 -10.85 -5.77
CA ARG A 260 12.82 -9.87 -6.49
C ARG A 260 13.15 -8.65 -5.64
N GLN A 261 12.16 -8.09 -4.94
CA GLN A 261 12.42 -6.92 -4.10
C GLN A 261 13.24 -7.26 -2.85
N ARG A 262 13.08 -8.46 -2.27
CA ARG A 262 13.96 -8.96 -1.20
C ARG A 262 15.42 -9.05 -1.67
N GLU A 263 15.66 -9.65 -2.83
CA GLU A 263 17.00 -9.78 -3.41
C GLU A 263 17.64 -8.41 -3.67
N ARG A 264 16.88 -7.49 -4.28
CA ARG A 264 17.33 -6.12 -4.54
C ARG A 264 17.65 -5.35 -3.26
N PHE A 265 16.78 -5.44 -2.26
CA PHE A 265 16.98 -4.80 -0.97
C PHE A 265 18.24 -5.30 -0.28
N THR A 266 18.48 -6.63 -0.29
CA THR A 266 19.68 -7.24 0.29
C THR A 266 20.96 -6.85 -0.46
N ALA A 267 20.91 -6.77 -1.78
CA ALA A 267 22.07 -6.38 -2.61
C ALA A 267 22.48 -4.90 -2.43
N ARG A 268 21.62 -4.06 -1.85
CA ARG A 268 21.84 -2.62 -1.64
C ARG A 268 22.04 -2.24 -0.16
N GLY A 269 21.94 -3.19 0.74
CA GLY A 269 22.21 -3.03 2.19
C GLY A 269 23.63 -3.19 2.51
#